data_e7b5c7972cbebd8d5f58727038a7838f
#
_entry.id   e7b5c7972cbebd8d5f58727038a7838f
#
_cell.length_a   1.000
_cell.length_b   1.000
_cell.length_c   1.000
_cell.angle_alpha   90.00
_cell.angle_beta   90.00
_cell.angle_gamma   90.00
#
_symmetry.space_group_name_H-M   'P 1'
#
loop_
_entity.id
_entity.type
_entity.pdbx_description
1 polymer ?
#
loop_
_entity_poly.entity_id
_entity_poly.type
_entity_poly.pdbx_seq_one_letter_code
_entity_poly.pdbx_strand_id
1 'polypeptide(L)'
;MEQMAKKRVPVTEEEKQKSYYKYFEQDMAQPAPEAYAKMLNGPLRPDQVLQFKDRNRLFEPGYLEAEAGWCILPDGTGYLANLTKMPGVTPEMFDWFFAWHGLDNLRYKIW
;
A
#
# COMPACT_ATOMS: atom_id res chain seq x y z
N MET A 1 11.40 13.52 10.46
CA MET A 1 10.91 12.15 10.19
C MET A 1 12.01 11.40 9.47
N GLU A 2 12.47 10.31 10.04
CA GLU A 2 13.44 9.46 9.36
C GLU A 2 12.83 8.91 8.07
N GLN A 3 13.56 9.07 6.97
CA GLN A 3 13.22 8.39 5.72
C GLN A 3 13.31 6.87 5.96
N MET A 4 12.24 6.16 5.65
CA MET A 4 12.31 4.70 5.62
C MET A 4 13.32 4.28 4.55
N ALA A 5 14.47 3.79 4.99
CA ALA A 5 15.48 3.27 4.07
C ALA A 5 14.89 2.08 3.31
N LYS A 6 14.97 2.12 1.98
CA LYS A 6 14.61 0.97 1.14
C LYS A 6 15.51 -0.21 1.49
N LYS A 7 14.93 -1.25 2.06
CA LYS A 7 15.66 -2.51 2.21
C LYS A 7 15.79 -3.15 0.84
N ARG A 8 16.97 -3.02 0.24
CA ARG A 8 17.22 -3.58 -1.07
C ARG A 8 17.30 -5.10 -1.00
N VAL A 9 16.50 -5.76 -1.82
CA VAL A 9 16.60 -7.20 -2.04
C VAL A 9 17.66 -7.49 -3.09
N PRO A 10 18.33 -8.67 -3.04
CA PRO A 10 19.33 -9.03 -4.05
C PRO A 10 18.73 -9.09 -5.46
N VAL A 11 19.49 -8.65 -6.44
CA VAL A 11 19.17 -8.77 -7.86
C VAL A 11 20.29 -9.50 -8.58
N THR A 12 19.94 -10.25 -9.62
CA THR A 12 20.91 -10.99 -10.44
C THR A 12 21.48 -10.09 -11.54
N GLU A 13 22.61 -10.49 -12.11
CA GLU A 13 23.19 -9.76 -13.26
C GLU A 13 22.26 -9.79 -14.47
N GLU A 14 21.52 -10.87 -14.68
CA GLU A 14 20.51 -10.96 -15.74
C GLU A 14 19.38 -9.94 -15.53
N GLU A 15 18.89 -9.80 -14.29
CA GLU A 15 17.85 -8.82 -13.94
C GLU A 15 18.31 -7.38 -14.22
N LYS A 16 19.58 -7.07 -13.96
CA LYS A 16 20.15 -5.74 -14.23
C LYS A 16 20.17 -5.37 -15.73
N GLN A 17 20.10 -6.34 -16.61
CA GLN A 17 20.08 -6.11 -18.06
C GLN A 17 18.69 -5.79 -18.60
N LYS A 18 17.65 -5.96 -17.81
CA LYS A 18 16.26 -5.70 -18.23
C LYS A 18 15.98 -4.21 -18.34
N SER A 19 15.21 -3.82 -19.35
CA SER A 19 14.92 -2.41 -19.63
C SER A 19 14.22 -1.66 -18.50
N TYR A 20 13.53 -2.36 -17.64
CA TYR A 20 12.81 -1.80 -16.49
C TYR A 20 13.59 -1.86 -15.17
N TYR A 21 14.84 -2.34 -15.17
CA TYR A 21 15.69 -2.33 -13.97
C TYR A 21 15.87 -0.93 -13.38
N LYS A 22 15.85 0.10 -14.21
CA LYS A 22 15.94 1.51 -13.78
C LYS A 22 14.90 1.90 -12.72
N TYR A 23 13.75 1.26 -12.72
CA TYR A 23 12.72 1.52 -11.72
C TYR A 23 13.05 0.90 -10.34
N PHE A 24 13.78 -0.21 -10.33
CA PHE A 24 14.30 -0.79 -9.10
C PHE A 24 15.33 0.13 -8.42
N GLU A 25 16.11 0.85 -9.21
CA GLU A 25 17.14 1.76 -8.69
C GLU A 25 16.57 3.05 -8.08
N GLN A 26 15.31 3.38 -8.38
CA GLN A 26 14.67 4.57 -7.82
C GLN A 26 14.41 4.44 -6.33
N ASP A 27 14.38 5.58 -5.65
CA ASP A 27 14.01 5.62 -4.24
C ASP A 27 12.56 5.18 -4.03
N MET A 28 12.31 4.54 -2.89
CA MET A 28 10.97 4.15 -2.52
C MET A 28 10.10 5.38 -2.29
N ALA A 29 8.89 5.37 -2.85
CA ALA A 29 7.90 6.40 -2.57
C ALA A 29 7.61 6.44 -1.06
N GLN A 30 7.50 7.64 -0.51
CA GLN A 30 7.21 7.85 0.90
C GLN A 30 5.71 8.04 1.11
N PRO A 31 5.12 7.50 2.18
CA PRO A 31 3.73 7.78 2.53
C PRO A 31 3.55 9.25 2.90
N ALA A 32 2.34 9.77 2.72
CA ALA A 32 2.01 11.10 3.22
C ALA A 32 2.29 11.17 4.73
N PRO A 33 2.89 12.27 5.23
CA PRO A 33 3.27 12.38 6.65
C PRO A 33 2.12 12.13 7.62
N GLU A 34 0.92 12.60 7.29
CA GLU A 34 -0.26 12.41 8.13
C GLU A 34 -0.70 10.94 8.19
N ALA A 35 -0.64 10.23 7.08
CA ALA A 35 -0.96 8.80 7.02
C ALA A 35 0.07 7.98 7.80
N TYR A 36 1.35 8.31 7.64
CA TYR A 36 2.43 7.66 8.36
C TYR A 36 2.30 7.85 9.87
N ALA A 37 2.02 9.08 10.31
CA ALA A 37 1.80 9.38 11.72
C ALA A 37 0.62 8.57 12.31
N LYS A 38 -0.48 8.44 11.57
CA LYS A 38 -1.63 7.64 12.01
C LYS A 38 -1.29 6.15 12.16
N MET A 39 -0.46 5.62 11.26
CA MET A 39 -0.02 4.22 11.36
C MET A 39 0.87 3.97 12.58
N LEU A 40 1.71 4.94 12.93
CA LEU A 40 2.63 4.83 14.07
C LEU A 40 1.97 5.12 15.42
N ASN A 41 0.82 5.78 15.41
CA ASN A 41 0.13 6.23 16.63
C ASN A 41 -0.59 5.11 17.40
N GLY A 42 -0.36 3.86 17.02
CA GLY A 42 -0.98 2.70 17.65
C GLY A 42 -2.32 2.30 17.02
N PRO A 43 -2.99 1.31 17.62
CA PRO A 43 -4.20 0.78 17.03
C PRO A 43 -5.37 1.75 17.06
N LEU A 44 -6.21 1.65 16.03
CA LEU A 44 -7.51 2.30 16.00
C LEU A 44 -8.45 1.65 17.03
N ARG A 45 -9.46 2.40 17.47
CA ARG A 45 -10.52 1.82 18.29
C ARG A 45 -11.44 0.95 17.42
N PRO A 46 -11.87 -0.22 17.90
CA PRO A 46 -12.77 -1.08 17.12
C PRO A 46 -14.09 -0.42 16.71
N ASP A 47 -14.58 0.59 17.43
CA ASP A 47 -15.79 1.32 17.08
C ASP A 47 -15.61 2.31 15.92
N GLN A 48 -14.37 2.63 15.53
CA GLN A 48 -14.06 3.53 14.42
C GLN A 48 -13.97 2.84 13.07
N VAL A 49 -13.86 1.52 13.05
CA VAL A 49 -13.51 0.78 11.84
C VAL A 49 -14.71 0.11 11.20
N LEU A 50 -14.64 -0.07 9.87
CA LEU A 50 -15.69 -0.76 9.13
C LEU A 50 -15.73 -2.24 9.52
N GLN A 51 -16.88 -2.69 10.01
CA GLN A 51 -17.09 -4.11 10.30
C GLN A 51 -17.35 -4.88 9.02
N PHE A 52 -16.96 -6.16 8.99
CA PHE A 52 -17.15 -7.01 7.80
C PHE A 52 -18.61 -7.08 7.36
N LYS A 53 -19.55 -7.11 8.31
CA LYS A 53 -20.99 -7.13 8.00
C LYS A 53 -21.47 -5.89 7.26
N ASP A 54 -20.77 -4.76 7.44
CA ASP A 54 -21.13 -3.46 6.84
C ASP A 54 -20.25 -3.12 5.62
N ARG A 55 -19.54 -4.08 5.08
CA ARG A 55 -18.57 -3.90 3.97
C ARG A 55 -19.13 -3.22 2.72
N ASN A 56 -20.42 -3.35 2.48
CA ASN A 56 -21.08 -2.70 1.34
C ASN A 56 -21.09 -1.18 1.43
N ARG A 57 -20.81 -0.60 2.60
CA ARG A 57 -20.60 0.84 2.73
C ARG A 57 -19.44 1.36 1.89
N LEU A 58 -18.52 0.49 1.45
CA LEU A 58 -17.45 0.84 0.52
C LEU A 58 -17.96 1.29 -0.85
N PHE A 59 -19.21 0.94 -1.22
CA PHE A 59 -19.84 1.41 -2.45
C PHE A 59 -20.48 2.79 -2.32
N GLU A 60 -20.62 3.32 -1.11
CA GLU A 60 -21.17 4.64 -0.86
C GLU A 60 -20.15 5.73 -1.20
N PRO A 61 -20.59 6.89 -1.75
CA PRO A 61 -19.68 8.02 -1.96
C PRO A 61 -19.09 8.55 -0.65
N GLY A 62 -17.88 9.10 -0.72
CA GLY A 62 -17.21 9.72 0.43
C GLY A 62 -16.21 8.80 1.10
N TYR A 63 -15.84 9.19 2.32
CA TYR A 63 -14.80 8.52 3.08
C TYR A 63 -15.37 7.93 4.37
N LEU A 64 -14.71 6.87 4.85
CA LEU A 64 -15.00 6.29 6.16
C LEU A 64 -14.28 7.08 7.26
N GLU A 65 -14.70 6.92 8.50
CA GLU A 65 -14.05 7.55 9.65
C GLU A 65 -12.57 7.15 9.76
N ALA A 66 -12.25 5.88 9.55
CA ALA A 66 -10.90 5.36 9.60
C ALA A 66 -10.43 4.98 8.19
N GLU A 67 -9.60 5.83 7.59
CA GLU A 67 -9.02 5.61 6.25
C GLU A 67 -7.52 5.30 6.30
N ALA A 68 -6.91 5.36 7.48
CA ALA A 68 -5.51 4.97 7.67
C ALA A 68 -5.32 4.43 9.09
N GLY A 69 -4.70 3.27 9.21
CA GLY A 69 -4.41 2.65 10.49
C GLY A 69 -4.78 1.17 10.53
N TRP A 70 -4.69 0.62 11.71
CA TRP A 70 -4.92 -0.80 11.95
C TRP A 70 -5.54 -1.04 13.31
N CYS A 71 -6.18 -2.18 13.49
CA CYS A 71 -6.57 -2.68 14.80
C CYS A 71 -6.84 -4.19 14.76
N ILE A 72 -6.95 -4.78 15.92
CA ILE A 72 -7.46 -6.14 16.09
C ILE A 72 -8.85 -6.02 16.71
N LEU A 73 -9.84 -6.59 16.03
CA LEU A 73 -11.22 -6.59 16.51
C LEU A 73 -11.40 -7.57 17.69
N PRO A 74 -12.45 -7.42 18.50
CA PRO A 74 -12.65 -8.29 19.66
C PRO A 74 -12.75 -9.78 19.35
N ASP A 75 -13.16 -10.14 18.12
CA ASP A 75 -13.22 -11.53 17.66
C ASP A 75 -11.87 -12.06 17.13
N GLY A 76 -10.81 -11.26 17.20
CA GLY A 76 -9.48 -11.59 16.68
C GLY A 76 -9.24 -11.22 15.22
N THR A 77 -10.23 -10.67 14.52
CA THR A 77 -10.06 -10.23 13.13
C THR A 77 -9.11 -9.04 13.05
N GLY A 78 -8.13 -9.12 12.15
CA GLY A 78 -7.25 -8.01 11.83
C GLY A 78 -7.94 -7.03 10.88
N TYR A 79 -7.81 -5.74 11.15
CA TYR A 79 -8.31 -4.67 10.29
C TYR A 79 -7.17 -3.77 9.87
N LEU A 80 -7.13 -3.44 8.58
CA LEU A 80 -6.17 -2.49 8.02
C LEU A 80 -6.90 -1.55 7.07
N ALA A 81 -6.69 -0.26 7.24
CA ALA A 81 -7.16 0.77 6.31
C ALA A 81 -5.96 1.52 5.72
N ASN A 82 -6.02 1.77 4.43
CA ASN A 82 -5.03 2.58 3.73
C ASN A 82 -5.72 3.33 2.59
N LEU A 83 -5.66 4.64 2.65
CA LEU A 83 -6.10 5.52 1.56
C LEU A 83 -4.86 6.23 1.00
N THR A 84 -4.52 5.93 -0.23
CA THR A 84 -3.37 6.51 -0.91
C THR A 84 -3.83 7.29 -2.14
N LYS A 85 -3.48 8.58 -2.20
CA LYS A 85 -3.70 9.39 -3.39
C LYS A 85 -2.66 9.03 -4.45
N MET A 86 -3.12 8.81 -5.66
CA MET A 86 -2.27 8.48 -6.81
C MET A 86 -2.55 9.45 -7.97
N PRO A 87 -2.06 10.70 -7.90
CA PRO A 87 -2.30 11.69 -8.96
C PRO A 87 -1.84 11.18 -10.33
N GLY A 88 -2.69 11.33 -11.35
CA GLY A 88 -2.38 10.92 -12.71
C GLY A 88 -2.50 9.42 -12.98
N VAL A 89 -2.87 8.61 -12.00
CA VAL A 89 -3.09 7.16 -12.18
C VAL A 89 -4.57 6.89 -12.41
N THR A 90 -4.87 6.25 -13.54
CA THR A 90 -6.23 5.80 -13.85
C THR A 90 -6.50 4.41 -13.27
N PRO A 91 -7.77 4.01 -13.09
CA PRO A 91 -8.10 2.64 -12.69
C PRO A 91 -7.49 1.58 -13.61
N GLU A 92 -7.44 1.85 -14.92
CA GLU A 92 -6.86 0.95 -15.91
C GLU A 92 -5.35 0.77 -15.72
N MET A 93 -4.64 1.84 -15.39
CA MET A 93 -3.20 1.78 -15.08
C MET A 93 -2.95 0.93 -13.83
N PHE A 94 -3.77 1.07 -12.81
CA PHE A 94 -3.69 0.30 -11.58
C PHE A 94 -3.94 -1.19 -11.83
N ASP A 95 -4.96 -1.50 -12.58
CA ASP A 95 -5.28 -2.88 -12.99
C ASP A 95 -4.15 -3.50 -13.82
N TRP A 96 -3.62 -2.75 -14.79
CA TRP A 96 -2.47 -3.17 -15.59
C TRP A 96 -1.24 -3.50 -14.72
N PHE A 97 -0.97 -2.70 -13.72
CA PHE A 97 0.16 -2.92 -12.82
C PHE A 97 0.09 -4.29 -12.13
N PHE A 98 -1.07 -4.70 -11.67
CA PHE A 98 -1.24 -6.01 -11.04
C PHE A 98 -1.03 -7.17 -12.02
N ALA A 99 -1.40 -7.01 -13.28
CA ALA A 99 -1.07 -8.00 -14.32
C ALA A 99 0.43 -8.04 -14.63
N TRP A 100 1.08 -6.88 -14.60
CA TRP A 100 2.49 -6.75 -14.97
C TRP A 100 3.46 -7.22 -13.87
N HIS A 101 3.23 -6.85 -12.61
CA HIS A 101 4.21 -7.02 -11.54
C HIS A 101 4.47 -8.49 -11.16
N GLY A 102 3.57 -9.39 -11.45
CA GLY A 102 3.69 -10.81 -11.14
C GLY A 102 4.35 -11.65 -12.21
N LEU A 103 4.77 -11.07 -13.35
CA LEU A 103 5.26 -11.83 -14.50
C LEU A 103 6.71 -12.33 -14.35
N ASP A 104 7.53 -11.68 -13.56
CA ASP A 104 8.87 -12.14 -13.23
C ASP A 104 9.36 -11.57 -11.89
N ASN A 105 10.48 -12.09 -11.39
CA ASN A 105 11.01 -11.73 -10.09
C ASN A 105 11.40 -10.26 -9.98
N LEU A 106 12.02 -9.69 -11.00
CA LEU A 106 12.45 -8.29 -10.96
C LEU A 106 11.25 -7.36 -10.87
N ARG A 107 10.19 -7.61 -11.64
CA ARG A 107 8.96 -6.81 -11.60
C ARG A 107 8.36 -6.81 -10.21
N TYR A 108 8.33 -7.95 -9.55
CA TYR A 108 7.86 -8.06 -8.17
C TYR A 108 8.76 -7.31 -7.19
N LYS A 109 10.08 -7.34 -7.40
CA LYS A 109 11.05 -6.61 -6.56
C LYS A 109 10.94 -5.09 -6.69
N ILE A 110 10.46 -4.59 -7.83
CA ILE A 110 10.25 -3.15 -8.07
C ILE A 110 9.11 -2.61 -7.20
N TRP A 111 8.11 -3.43 -6.94
CA TRP A 111 6.94 -3.04 -6.14
C TRP A 111 7.25 -2.92 -4.62
#